data_975fc96b9ebf627bf304b261be78b3b7
#
_entry.id   975fc96b9ebf627bf304b261be78b3b7
#
_cell.length_a   1.000
_cell.length_b   1.000
_cell.length_c   1.000
_cell.angle_alpha   90.00
_cell.angle_beta   90.00
_cell.angle_gamma   90.00
#
_symmetry.space_group_name_H-M   'P 1'
#
loop_
_entity.id
_entity.type
_entity.pdbx_description
1 polymer ?
#
loop_
_entity_poly.entity_id
_entity_poly.type
_entity_poly.pdbx_seq_one_letter_code
_entity_poly.pdbx_strand_id
1 'polypeptide(L)'
;MAVAFVFPGQGSQSVGMGRGLAEAFIPARLVFEEIDAALGEKLSDTIWNGPAETLTLTENAQPALMAVSLAALRVLEAEAGIDLGRDAAFVAGHSLGEYSALAAARSLTIADAARLLRIRGRAMQKAVPVGVGAMAALIGVEIGEAKLIAAEAAGTGVCAAANDNGGGQVVLSGEKSAVERAVEIAKAHGVKRAMMLPVSAPFHCSLMQPAADAMAAALAAVDVKPPCVPLVANVLAQPISDPAMIVRCLVEQVTGTVRWRESVLFMVQAGVTTFHEVGAGKVLTGLIKRIADTANASSTGTPDDIARFKAATVELARSRG
;
A
#
# COMPACT_ATOMS: atom_id res chain seq x y z
N MET A 1 15.09 6.68 19.22
CA MET A 1 14.50 7.13 17.95
C MET A 1 13.43 6.11 17.59
N ALA A 2 12.18 6.56 17.36
CA ALA A 2 11.12 5.63 16.96
C ALA A 2 11.19 5.37 15.45
N VAL A 3 10.89 4.13 15.07
CA VAL A 3 10.96 3.65 13.68
C VAL A 3 9.58 3.18 13.24
N ALA A 4 9.20 3.45 11.99
CA ALA A 4 8.03 2.87 11.36
C ALA A 4 8.43 2.05 10.13
N PHE A 5 7.81 0.88 9.97
CA PHE A 5 7.93 0.07 8.77
C PHE A 5 6.69 0.28 7.91
N VAL A 6 6.92 0.61 6.64
CA VAL A 6 5.83 0.94 5.71
C VAL A 6 5.88 0.04 4.47
N PHE A 7 4.71 -0.26 3.92
CA PHE A 7 4.55 -1.26 2.86
C PHE A 7 3.89 -0.63 1.63
N PRO A 8 4.51 -0.79 0.43
CA PRO A 8 4.05 -0.12 -0.78
C PRO A 8 2.69 -0.63 -1.26
N GLY A 9 2.00 0.25 -1.99
CA GLY A 9 0.78 -0.03 -2.73
C GLY A 9 1.01 -0.29 -4.21
N GLN A 10 -0.10 -0.37 -4.96
CA GLN A 10 -0.07 -0.57 -6.41
C GLN A 10 0.63 0.59 -7.12
N GLY A 11 1.35 0.28 -8.22
CA GLY A 11 2.20 1.21 -8.96
C GLY A 11 3.70 0.97 -8.77
N SER A 12 4.08 0.12 -7.79
CA SER A 12 5.47 -0.28 -7.54
C SER A 12 5.84 -1.62 -8.21
N GLN A 13 4.88 -2.31 -8.84
CA GLN A 13 5.10 -3.62 -9.44
C GLN A 13 5.95 -3.51 -10.71
N SER A 14 6.84 -4.48 -10.89
CA SER A 14 7.61 -4.68 -12.11
C SER A 14 7.94 -6.17 -12.28
N VAL A 15 8.00 -6.62 -13.53
CA VAL A 15 8.43 -8.00 -13.83
C VAL A 15 9.86 -8.20 -13.32
N GLY A 16 10.10 -9.32 -12.62
CA GLY A 16 11.37 -9.64 -12.00
C GLY A 16 11.51 -9.19 -10.55
N MET A 17 10.56 -8.38 -10.00
CA MET A 17 10.63 -7.93 -8.60
C MET A 17 10.72 -9.12 -7.63
N GLY A 18 11.56 -9.01 -6.62
CA GLY A 18 11.75 -10.02 -5.58
C GLY A 18 12.48 -11.29 -6.00
N ARG A 19 12.76 -11.53 -7.31
CA ARG A 19 13.48 -12.70 -7.78
C ARG A 19 14.86 -12.81 -7.12
N GLY A 20 15.64 -11.75 -7.15
CA GLY A 20 16.97 -11.74 -6.53
C GLY A 20 16.96 -12.05 -5.03
N LEU A 21 15.90 -11.61 -4.31
CA LEU A 21 15.71 -11.98 -2.90
C LEU A 21 15.46 -13.49 -2.76
N ALA A 22 14.58 -14.08 -3.59
CA ALA A 22 14.27 -15.51 -3.54
C ALA A 22 15.46 -16.40 -3.93
N GLU A 23 16.30 -15.95 -4.86
CA GLU A 23 17.51 -16.65 -5.28
C GLU A 23 18.61 -16.58 -4.21
N ALA A 24 18.79 -15.42 -3.56
CA ALA A 24 19.83 -15.19 -2.58
C ALA A 24 19.51 -15.70 -1.17
N PHE A 25 18.22 -15.73 -0.78
CA PHE A 25 17.81 -15.99 0.61
C PHE A 25 16.68 -17.01 0.72
N ILE A 26 16.93 -18.08 1.47
CA ILE A 26 15.91 -19.12 1.75
C ILE A 26 14.63 -18.52 2.38
N PRO A 27 14.69 -17.61 3.38
CA PRO A 27 13.48 -17.03 3.96
C PRO A 27 12.60 -16.30 2.95
N ALA A 28 13.19 -15.61 1.96
CA ALA A 28 12.42 -14.96 0.90
C ALA A 28 11.75 -15.97 -0.03
N ARG A 29 12.48 -17.02 -0.45
CA ARG A 29 11.95 -18.07 -1.31
C ARG A 29 10.74 -18.76 -0.69
N LEU A 30 10.80 -19.08 0.60
CA LEU A 30 9.71 -19.73 1.33
C LEU A 30 8.43 -18.87 1.34
N VAL A 31 8.53 -17.54 1.37
CA VAL A 31 7.36 -16.65 1.26
C VAL A 31 6.66 -16.80 -0.08
N PHE A 32 7.40 -16.83 -1.19
CA PHE A 32 6.81 -17.03 -2.52
C PHE A 32 6.18 -18.42 -2.65
N GLU A 33 6.84 -19.46 -2.12
CA GLU A 33 6.31 -20.83 -2.11
C GLU A 33 5.00 -20.93 -1.29
N GLU A 34 4.94 -20.29 -0.12
CA GLU A 34 3.74 -20.23 0.72
C GLU A 34 2.57 -19.54 0.00
N ILE A 35 2.83 -18.40 -0.66
CA ILE A 35 1.82 -17.65 -1.40
C ILE A 35 1.32 -18.45 -2.62
N ASP A 36 2.21 -19.07 -3.38
CA ASP A 36 1.84 -19.95 -4.50
C ASP A 36 0.93 -21.08 -4.03
N ALA A 37 1.30 -21.75 -2.93
CA ALA A 37 0.51 -22.81 -2.33
C ALA A 37 -0.85 -22.30 -1.82
N ALA A 38 -0.89 -21.13 -1.18
CA ALA A 38 -2.11 -20.54 -0.64
C ALA A 38 -3.11 -20.16 -1.75
N LEU A 39 -2.61 -19.73 -2.90
CA LEU A 39 -3.42 -19.34 -4.05
C LEU A 39 -3.75 -20.51 -4.98
N GLY A 40 -3.05 -21.65 -4.85
CA GLY A 40 -3.19 -22.80 -5.74
C GLY A 40 -2.70 -22.54 -7.17
N GLU A 41 -1.80 -21.56 -7.35
CA GLU A 41 -1.24 -21.16 -8.63
C GLU A 41 0.18 -20.62 -8.48
N LYS A 42 0.94 -20.55 -9.58
CA LYS A 42 2.31 -20.03 -9.60
C LYS A 42 2.33 -18.51 -9.82
N LEU A 43 1.88 -17.73 -8.80
CA LEU A 43 1.96 -16.29 -8.84
C LEU A 43 3.41 -15.81 -8.95
N SER A 44 4.36 -16.52 -8.33
CA SER A 44 5.79 -16.25 -8.44
C SER A 44 6.29 -16.26 -9.89
N ASP A 45 5.77 -17.15 -10.74
CA ASP A 45 6.12 -17.18 -12.16
C ASP A 45 5.64 -15.93 -12.89
N THR A 46 4.39 -15.49 -12.62
CA THR A 46 3.87 -14.23 -13.16
C THR A 46 4.68 -13.02 -12.68
N ILE A 47 5.10 -13.00 -11.41
CA ILE A 47 5.93 -11.93 -10.87
C ILE A 47 7.28 -11.86 -11.58
N TRP A 48 7.92 -13.00 -11.81
CA TRP A 48 9.31 -13.04 -12.30
C TRP A 48 9.43 -13.04 -13.81
N ASN A 49 8.48 -13.66 -14.53
CA ASN A 49 8.53 -13.86 -15.96
C ASN A 49 7.47 -13.06 -16.73
N GLY A 50 6.48 -12.49 -16.05
CA GLY A 50 5.42 -11.71 -16.68
C GLY A 50 4.36 -12.57 -17.38
N PRO A 51 3.70 -12.04 -18.41
CA PRO A 51 3.92 -10.71 -19.00
C PRO A 51 3.50 -9.54 -18.07
N ALA A 52 4.00 -8.34 -18.36
CA ALA A 52 3.76 -7.16 -17.52
C ALA A 52 2.27 -6.80 -17.41
N GLU A 53 1.52 -6.98 -18.49
CA GLU A 53 0.07 -6.74 -18.55
C GLU A 53 -0.68 -7.64 -17.55
N THR A 54 -0.29 -8.92 -17.48
CA THR A 54 -0.88 -9.88 -16.51
C THR A 54 -0.53 -9.50 -15.08
N LEU A 55 0.73 -9.14 -14.81
CA LEU A 55 1.16 -8.72 -13.48
C LEU A 55 0.46 -7.43 -13.02
N THR A 56 0.16 -6.52 -13.95
CA THR A 56 -0.46 -5.22 -13.64
C THR A 56 -1.96 -5.33 -13.33
N LEU A 57 -2.63 -6.42 -13.73
CA LEU A 57 -4.00 -6.67 -13.29
C LEU A 57 -4.06 -6.64 -11.76
N THR A 58 -5.02 -5.87 -11.23
CA THR A 58 -5.06 -5.62 -9.77
C THR A 58 -5.20 -6.91 -8.94
N GLU A 59 -5.85 -7.94 -9.48
CA GLU A 59 -5.94 -9.27 -8.84
C GLU A 59 -4.58 -9.97 -8.69
N ASN A 60 -3.61 -9.68 -9.56
CA ASN A 60 -2.25 -10.20 -9.49
C ASN A 60 -1.31 -9.24 -8.76
N ALA A 61 -1.40 -7.95 -9.08
CA ALA A 61 -0.51 -6.93 -8.52
C ALA A 61 -0.59 -6.86 -6.99
N GLN A 62 -1.81 -6.99 -6.40
CA GLN A 62 -1.98 -6.88 -4.97
C GLN A 62 -1.23 -8.00 -4.19
N PRO A 63 -1.49 -9.29 -4.41
CA PRO A 63 -0.75 -10.34 -3.71
C PRO A 63 0.73 -10.39 -4.13
N ALA A 64 1.09 -9.97 -5.35
CA ALA A 64 2.47 -9.93 -5.80
C ALA A 64 3.32 -8.89 -5.05
N LEU A 65 2.79 -7.69 -4.83
CA LEU A 65 3.48 -6.65 -4.05
C LEU A 65 3.62 -7.04 -2.58
N MET A 66 2.60 -7.66 -2.00
CA MET A 66 2.69 -8.23 -0.65
C MET A 66 3.76 -9.31 -0.58
N ALA A 67 3.85 -10.20 -1.58
CA ALA A 67 4.86 -11.26 -1.61
C ALA A 67 6.28 -10.69 -1.51
N VAL A 68 6.60 -9.66 -2.31
CA VAL A 68 7.91 -9.01 -2.26
C VAL A 68 8.15 -8.31 -0.94
N SER A 69 7.13 -7.65 -0.39
CA SER A 69 7.21 -6.97 0.90
C SER A 69 7.52 -7.94 2.03
N LEU A 70 6.80 -9.05 2.12
CA LEU A 70 7.01 -10.05 3.16
C LEU A 70 8.29 -10.85 2.95
N ALA A 71 8.68 -11.13 1.70
CA ALA A 71 9.97 -11.75 1.39
C ALA A 71 11.13 -10.87 1.89
N ALA A 72 11.11 -9.57 1.59
CA ALA A 72 12.13 -8.63 2.08
C ALA A 72 12.15 -8.56 3.61
N LEU A 73 10.98 -8.51 4.26
CA LEU A 73 10.90 -8.50 5.73
C LEU A 73 11.48 -9.77 6.34
N ARG A 74 11.13 -10.97 5.84
CA ARG A 74 11.67 -12.24 6.34
C ARG A 74 13.20 -12.32 6.22
N VAL A 75 13.77 -11.69 5.18
CA VAL A 75 15.21 -11.57 5.08
C VAL A 75 15.77 -10.60 6.13
N LEU A 76 15.14 -9.46 6.36
CA LEU A 76 15.56 -8.52 7.42
C LEU A 76 15.49 -9.16 8.81
N GLU A 77 14.45 -9.95 9.09
CA GLU A 77 14.34 -10.71 10.35
C GLU A 77 15.50 -11.72 10.51
N ALA A 78 15.78 -12.50 9.45
CA ALA A 78 16.82 -13.54 9.50
C ALA A 78 18.25 -12.97 9.49
N GLU A 79 18.50 -11.96 8.67
CA GLU A 79 19.83 -11.46 8.36
C GLU A 79 20.26 -10.25 9.21
N ALA A 80 19.30 -9.44 9.65
CA ALA A 80 19.56 -8.23 10.45
C ALA A 80 18.96 -8.31 11.87
N GLY A 81 18.29 -9.42 12.22
CA GLY A 81 17.72 -9.64 13.54
C GLY A 81 16.55 -8.70 13.88
N ILE A 82 15.87 -8.17 12.87
CA ILE A 82 14.72 -7.29 13.08
C ILE A 82 13.55 -8.07 13.72
N ASP A 83 12.95 -7.48 14.74
CA ASP A 83 11.68 -7.91 15.30
C ASP A 83 10.75 -6.69 15.39
N LEU A 84 9.67 -6.67 14.60
CA LEU A 84 8.77 -5.53 14.54
C LEU A 84 8.15 -5.19 15.91
N GLY A 85 7.85 -6.19 16.74
CA GLY A 85 7.32 -5.96 18.09
C GLY A 85 8.29 -5.23 19.02
N ARG A 86 9.59 -5.33 18.76
CA ARG A 86 10.65 -4.66 19.52
C ARG A 86 11.14 -3.38 18.84
N ASP A 87 11.31 -3.42 17.52
CA ASP A 87 12.09 -2.44 16.77
C ASP A 87 11.22 -1.38 16.07
N ALA A 88 9.91 -1.60 15.98
CA ALA A 88 8.98 -0.68 15.36
C ALA A 88 8.03 -0.02 16.37
N ALA A 89 7.75 1.26 16.19
CA ALA A 89 6.68 1.95 16.90
C ALA A 89 5.33 1.74 16.20
N PHE A 90 5.36 1.69 14.87
CA PHE A 90 4.17 1.51 14.02
C PHE A 90 4.51 0.72 12.76
N VAL A 91 3.47 0.07 12.22
CA VAL A 91 3.43 -0.37 10.83
C VAL A 91 2.33 0.39 10.09
N ALA A 92 2.54 0.65 8.80
CA ALA A 92 1.53 1.23 7.93
C ALA A 92 1.72 0.69 6.50
N GLY A 93 0.68 0.75 5.70
CA GLY A 93 0.79 0.39 4.29
C GLY A 93 -0.17 1.20 3.43
N HIS A 94 0.18 1.45 2.19
CA HIS A 94 -0.67 2.20 1.28
C HIS A 94 -1.64 1.26 0.57
N SER A 95 -2.95 1.42 0.79
CA SER A 95 -4.01 0.60 0.19
C SER A 95 -3.79 -0.91 0.45
N LEU A 96 -3.47 -1.71 -0.57
CA LEU A 96 -3.12 -3.13 -0.39
C LEU A 96 -1.97 -3.35 0.61
N GLY A 97 -1.06 -2.38 0.73
CA GLY A 97 0.05 -2.41 1.68
C GLY A 97 -0.39 -2.51 3.14
N GLU A 98 -1.61 -2.12 3.46
CA GLU A 98 -2.19 -2.30 4.81
C GLU A 98 -2.32 -3.79 5.17
N TYR A 99 -2.65 -4.65 4.20
CA TYR A 99 -2.64 -6.11 4.38
C TYR A 99 -1.22 -6.66 4.56
N SER A 100 -0.25 -6.10 3.80
CA SER A 100 1.17 -6.44 3.99
C SER A 100 1.65 -6.05 5.39
N ALA A 101 1.26 -4.87 5.88
CA ALA A 101 1.57 -4.40 7.23
C ALA A 101 0.97 -5.32 8.31
N LEU A 102 -0.27 -5.76 8.14
CA LEU A 102 -0.93 -6.68 9.06
C LEU A 102 -0.29 -8.08 9.08
N ALA A 103 0.09 -8.60 7.91
CA ALA A 103 0.81 -9.86 7.83
C ALA A 103 2.22 -9.75 8.42
N ALA A 104 2.91 -8.63 8.20
CA ALA A 104 4.19 -8.30 8.82
C ALA A 104 4.09 -8.25 10.35
N ALA A 105 3.04 -7.60 10.87
CA ALA A 105 2.75 -7.50 12.31
C ALA A 105 2.07 -8.75 12.91
N ARG A 106 2.01 -9.86 12.16
CA ARG A 106 1.45 -11.16 12.61
C ARG A 106 -0.05 -11.12 12.97
N SER A 107 -0.77 -10.11 12.49
CA SER A 107 -2.23 -10.02 12.63
C SER A 107 -2.96 -10.94 11.65
N LEU A 108 -2.38 -11.14 10.47
CA LEU A 108 -2.82 -12.09 9.44
C LEU A 108 -1.70 -13.11 9.17
N THR A 109 -2.06 -14.33 8.79
CA THR A 109 -1.08 -15.23 8.17
C THR A 109 -0.74 -14.77 6.76
N ILE A 110 0.44 -15.12 6.24
CA ILE A 110 0.82 -14.83 4.84
C ILE A 110 -0.21 -15.43 3.88
N ALA A 111 -0.62 -16.67 4.13
CA ALA A 111 -1.58 -17.39 3.32
C ALA A 111 -2.95 -16.70 3.29
N ASP A 112 -3.48 -16.24 4.43
CA ASP A 112 -4.77 -15.55 4.49
C ASP A 112 -4.69 -14.17 3.84
N ALA A 113 -3.63 -13.41 4.09
CA ALA A 113 -3.41 -12.13 3.44
C ALA A 113 -3.33 -12.26 1.91
N ALA A 114 -2.67 -13.32 1.39
CA ALA A 114 -2.60 -13.61 -0.05
C ALA A 114 -4.00 -13.90 -0.63
N ARG A 115 -4.80 -14.75 0.04
CA ARG A 115 -6.17 -15.06 -0.39
C ARG A 115 -7.06 -13.81 -0.33
N LEU A 116 -6.99 -13.03 0.74
CA LEU A 116 -7.74 -11.78 0.89
C LEU A 116 -7.40 -10.77 -0.20
N LEU A 117 -6.11 -10.59 -0.52
CA LEU A 117 -5.69 -9.68 -1.59
C LEU A 117 -6.09 -10.19 -2.98
N ARG A 118 -6.10 -11.49 -3.22
CA ARG A 118 -6.64 -12.08 -4.45
C ARG A 118 -8.15 -11.81 -4.57
N ILE A 119 -8.91 -12.02 -3.50
CA ILE A 119 -10.35 -11.73 -3.47
C ILE A 119 -10.58 -10.23 -3.67
N ARG A 120 -9.82 -9.39 -2.96
CA ARG A 120 -9.91 -7.93 -3.06
C ARG A 120 -9.65 -7.45 -4.49
N GLY A 121 -8.56 -7.90 -5.11
CA GLY A 121 -8.22 -7.52 -6.48
C GLY A 121 -9.29 -7.93 -7.49
N ARG A 122 -9.79 -9.17 -7.40
CA ARG A 122 -10.88 -9.68 -8.25
C ARG A 122 -12.18 -8.91 -8.04
N ALA A 123 -12.56 -8.66 -6.80
CA ALA A 123 -13.78 -7.92 -6.47
C ALA A 123 -13.71 -6.47 -6.97
N MET A 124 -12.58 -5.80 -6.78
CA MET A 124 -12.38 -4.43 -7.26
C MET A 124 -12.39 -4.35 -8.80
N GLN A 125 -11.76 -5.33 -9.48
CA GLN A 125 -11.79 -5.39 -10.94
C GLN A 125 -13.19 -5.62 -11.50
N LYS A 126 -14.03 -6.37 -10.77
CA LYS A 126 -15.40 -6.73 -11.17
C LYS A 126 -16.44 -5.68 -10.77
N ALA A 127 -16.13 -4.82 -9.79
CA ALA A 127 -17.11 -3.88 -9.20
C ALA A 127 -17.68 -2.90 -10.22
N VAL A 128 -16.89 -2.53 -11.24
CA VAL A 128 -17.31 -1.60 -12.30
C VAL A 128 -16.85 -2.16 -13.65
N PRO A 129 -17.71 -2.13 -14.68
CA PRO A 129 -17.31 -2.51 -16.04
C PRO A 129 -16.11 -1.70 -16.52
N VAL A 130 -15.24 -2.35 -17.31
CA VAL A 130 -14.05 -1.68 -17.89
C VAL A 130 -14.48 -0.46 -18.71
N GLY A 131 -13.84 0.68 -18.48
CA GLY A 131 -14.11 1.92 -19.19
C GLY A 131 -15.21 2.80 -18.57
N VAL A 132 -15.94 2.32 -17.55
CA VAL A 132 -16.96 3.10 -16.84
C VAL A 132 -16.34 3.96 -15.73
N GLY A 133 -15.33 3.45 -15.04
CA GLY A 133 -14.62 4.17 -14.00
C GLY A 133 -13.22 4.62 -14.45
N ALA A 134 -12.68 5.61 -13.74
CA ALA A 134 -11.34 6.13 -13.97
C ALA A 134 -10.71 6.72 -12.70
N MET A 135 -9.40 6.98 -12.76
CA MET A 135 -8.68 7.73 -11.76
C MET A 135 -7.79 8.79 -12.42
N ALA A 136 -7.56 9.90 -11.72
CA ALA A 136 -6.65 10.95 -12.16
C ALA A 136 -5.77 11.44 -11.02
N ALA A 137 -4.50 11.72 -11.32
CA ALA A 137 -3.58 12.35 -10.38
C ALA A 137 -3.57 13.87 -10.60
N LEU A 138 -3.74 14.60 -9.51
CA LEU A 138 -3.57 16.05 -9.44
C LEU A 138 -2.27 16.34 -8.69
N ILE A 139 -1.41 17.20 -9.25
CA ILE A 139 -0.11 17.59 -8.68
C ILE A 139 -0.07 19.10 -8.48
N GLY A 140 0.29 19.52 -7.27
CA GLY A 140 0.33 20.92 -6.86
C GLY A 140 -1.01 21.39 -6.30
N VAL A 141 -1.76 20.50 -5.67
CA VAL A 141 -3.07 20.78 -5.05
C VAL A 141 -3.14 20.15 -3.67
N GLU A 142 -3.76 20.84 -2.74
CA GLU A 142 -4.05 20.29 -1.41
C GLU A 142 -5.38 19.54 -1.41
N ILE A 143 -5.54 18.63 -0.44
CA ILE A 143 -6.72 17.74 -0.35
C ILE A 143 -8.05 18.51 -0.28
N GLY A 144 -8.08 19.68 0.38
CA GLY A 144 -9.27 20.51 0.48
C GLY A 144 -9.77 20.99 -0.90
N GLU A 145 -8.86 21.54 -1.69
CA GLU A 145 -9.15 21.99 -3.05
C GLU A 145 -9.49 20.81 -3.98
N ALA A 146 -8.72 19.71 -3.89
CA ALA A 146 -9.02 18.51 -4.67
C ALA A 146 -10.42 17.95 -4.41
N LYS A 147 -10.91 18.01 -3.15
CA LYS A 147 -12.29 17.64 -2.80
C LYS A 147 -13.31 18.58 -3.40
N LEU A 148 -13.06 19.89 -3.47
CA LEU A 148 -13.96 20.85 -4.13
C LEU A 148 -14.04 20.59 -5.63
N ILE A 149 -12.89 20.38 -6.29
CA ILE A 149 -12.81 20.01 -7.71
C ILE A 149 -13.60 18.71 -7.96
N ALA A 150 -13.41 17.70 -7.11
CA ALA A 150 -14.13 16.43 -7.24
C ALA A 150 -15.65 16.59 -7.08
N ALA A 151 -16.10 17.38 -6.11
CA ALA A 151 -17.53 17.65 -5.87
C ALA A 151 -18.17 18.41 -7.03
N GLU A 152 -17.50 19.43 -7.57
CA GLU A 152 -17.95 20.16 -8.75
C GLU A 152 -18.04 19.25 -9.98
N ALA A 153 -17.02 18.42 -10.19
CA ALA A 153 -16.95 17.50 -11.32
C ALA A 153 -17.95 16.35 -11.24
N ALA A 154 -18.33 15.91 -10.04
CA ALA A 154 -19.25 14.79 -9.84
C ALA A 154 -20.62 15.08 -10.47
N GLY A 155 -21.18 16.29 -10.27
CA GLY A 155 -22.54 16.58 -10.69
C GLY A 155 -23.53 15.59 -10.03
N THR A 156 -24.20 14.76 -10.84
CA THR A 156 -25.08 13.67 -10.36
C THR A 156 -24.38 12.31 -10.27
N GLY A 157 -23.12 12.24 -10.69
CA GLY A 157 -22.33 11.01 -10.69
C GLY A 157 -21.35 10.94 -9.51
N VAL A 158 -20.33 10.10 -9.64
CA VAL A 158 -19.33 9.86 -8.60
C VAL A 158 -17.98 10.40 -9.04
N CYS A 159 -17.41 11.30 -8.22
CA CYS A 159 -16.00 11.68 -8.24
C CYS A 159 -15.58 12.04 -6.82
N ALA A 160 -14.51 11.44 -6.32
CA ALA A 160 -14.06 11.61 -4.95
C ALA A 160 -12.52 11.61 -4.86
N ALA A 161 -11.99 12.18 -3.78
CA ALA A 161 -10.57 12.07 -3.46
C ALA A 161 -10.28 10.66 -2.93
N ALA A 162 -9.55 9.88 -3.71
CA ALA A 162 -9.20 8.50 -3.42
C ALA A 162 -7.94 8.38 -2.56
N ASN A 163 -6.90 9.19 -2.84
CA ASN A 163 -5.65 9.17 -2.10
C ASN A 163 -5.17 10.61 -1.81
N ASP A 164 -4.90 10.90 -0.53
CA ASP A 164 -4.12 12.06 -0.10
C ASP A 164 -2.67 11.60 0.12
N ASN A 165 -1.87 11.70 -0.92
CA ASN A 165 -0.49 11.23 -0.92
C ASN A 165 0.50 12.24 -0.34
N GLY A 166 0.06 13.47 -0.04
CA GLY A 166 0.92 14.55 0.45
C GLY A 166 1.83 15.16 -0.61
N GLY A 167 2.54 16.20 -0.22
CA GLY A 167 3.42 16.93 -1.13
C GLY A 167 2.68 17.53 -2.34
N GLY A 168 1.41 17.90 -2.15
CA GLY A 168 0.55 18.41 -3.21
C GLY A 168 0.07 17.36 -4.21
N GLN A 169 0.13 16.07 -3.88
CA GLN A 169 -0.33 14.99 -4.74
C GLN A 169 -1.61 14.36 -4.20
N VAL A 170 -2.72 14.54 -4.92
CA VAL A 170 -4.02 13.92 -4.63
C VAL A 170 -4.47 13.11 -5.84
N VAL A 171 -5.07 11.94 -5.59
CA VAL A 171 -5.67 11.11 -6.64
C VAL A 171 -7.18 11.19 -6.52
N LEU A 172 -7.86 11.49 -7.63
CA LEU A 172 -9.30 11.43 -7.77
C LEU A 172 -9.74 10.12 -8.40
N SER A 173 -10.93 9.65 -8.04
CA SER A 173 -11.51 8.40 -8.51
C SER A 173 -13.02 8.52 -8.65
N GLY A 174 -13.59 7.89 -9.67
CA GLY A 174 -15.04 7.93 -9.90
C GLY A 174 -15.44 7.45 -11.29
N GLU A 175 -16.60 7.90 -11.72
CA GLU A 175 -17.06 7.71 -13.10
C GLU A 175 -16.13 8.40 -14.09
N LYS A 176 -15.81 7.73 -15.19
CA LYS A 176 -14.83 8.23 -16.17
C LYS A 176 -15.14 9.66 -16.62
N SER A 177 -16.38 9.95 -16.99
CA SER A 177 -16.78 11.28 -17.44
C SER A 177 -16.66 12.35 -16.34
N ALA A 178 -16.90 11.99 -15.07
CA ALA A 178 -16.74 12.89 -13.94
C ALA A 178 -15.24 13.16 -13.65
N VAL A 179 -14.40 12.13 -13.71
CA VAL A 179 -12.95 12.27 -13.52
C VAL A 179 -12.32 13.07 -14.66
N GLU A 180 -12.76 12.88 -15.91
CA GLU A 180 -12.33 13.69 -17.06
C GLU A 180 -12.70 15.17 -16.85
N ARG A 181 -13.92 15.48 -16.41
CA ARG A 181 -14.32 16.85 -16.05
C ARG A 181 -13.45 17.41 -14.91
N ALA A 182 -13.17 16.59 -13.90
CA ALA A 182 -12.31 17.03 -12.79
C ALA A 182 -10.89 17.42 -13.26
N VAL A 183 -10.34 16.74 -14.25
CA VAL A 183 -9.06 17.10 -14.87
C VAL A 183 -9.14 18.48 -15.55
N GLU A 184 -10.22 18.77 -16.28
CA GLU A 184 -10.38 20.08 -16.94
C GLU A 184 -10.65 21.21 -15.92
N ILE A 185 -11.48 20.98 -14.90
CA ILE A 185 -11.69 21.92 -13.80
C ILE A 185 -10.36 22.20 -13.08
N ALA A 186 -9.60 21.17 -12.75
CA ALA A 186 -8.30 21.33 -12.10
C ALA A 186 -7.33 22.21 -12.90
N LYS A 187 -7.29 22.06 -14.23
CA LYS A 187 -6.48 22.90 -15.12
C LYS A 187 -6.97 24.36 -15.08
N ALA A 188 -8.28 24.59 -15.11
CA ALA A 188 -8.86 25.93 -15.03
C ALA A 188 -8.56 26.62 -13.69
N HIS A 189 -8.45 25.85 -12.60
CA HIS A 189 -8.06 26.34 -11.27
C HIS A 189 -6.53 26.50 -11.12
N GLY A 190 -5.73 26.26 -12.17
CA GLY A 190 -4.28 26.46 -12.14
C GLY A 190 -3.48 25.34 -11.47
N VAL A 191 -4.08 24.15 -11.30
CA VAL A 191 -3.37 22.96 -10.81
C VAL A 191 -2.22 22.63 -11.76
N LYS A 192 -1.00 22.54 -11.24
CA LYS A 192 0.24 22.40 -12.03
C LYS A 192 0.22 21.25 -13.03
N ARG A 193 -0.37 20.13 -12.64
CA ARG A 193 -0.48 18.94 -13.47
C ARG A 193 -1.70 18.12 -13.07
N ALA A 194 -2.56 17.83 -14.03
CA ALA A 194 -3.71 16.93 -13.89
C ALA A 194 -3.67 15.91 -15.02
N MET A 195 -3.68 14.61 -14.68
CA MET A 195 -3.53 13.54 -15.67
C MET A 195 -4.33 12.30 -15.29
N MET A 196 -4.94 11.67 -16.30
CA MET A 196 -5.57 10.36 -16.16
C MET A 196 -4.51 9.31 -15.82
N LEU A 197 -4.86 8.38 -14.94
CA LEU A 197 -4.01 7.24 -14.59
C LEU A 197 -4.37 6.00 -15.42
N PRO A 198 -3.38 5.18 -15.82
CA PRO A 198 -3.61 3.95 -16.56
C PRO A 198 -4.06 2.81 -15.62
N VAL A 199 -5.26 2.96 -15.04
CA VAL A 199 -5.84 1.99 -14.12
C VAL A 199 -7.13 1.42 -14.70
N SER A 200 -7.48 0.19 -14.31
CA SER A 200 -8.62 -0.55 -14.84
C SER A 200 -9.91 -0.36 -14.05
N ALA A 201 -9.86 0.29 -12.87
CA ALA A 201 -11.00 0.48 -12.00
C ALA A 201 -10.86 1.75 -11.14
N PRO A 202 -12.00 2.36 -10.71
CA PRO A 202 -12.02 3.56 -9.89
C PRO A 202 -11.90 3.20 -8.40
N PHE A 203 -10.68 2.90 -7.94
CA PHE A 203 -10.42 2.49 -6.55
C PHE A 203 -10.75 3.61 -5.55
N HIS A 204 -11.09 3.22 -4.32
CA HIS A 204 -11.28 4.13 -3.19
C HIS A 204 -12.38 5.19 -3.40
N CYS A 205 -13.49 4.81 -4.01
CA CYS A 205 -14.71 5.61 -4.10
C CYS A 205 -15.96 4.73 -3.93
N SER A 206 -17.13 5.31 -3.85
CA SER A 206 -18.39 4.59 -3.60
C SER A 206 -18.75 3.55 -4.67
N LEU A 207 -18.21 3.67 -5.88
CA LEU A 207 -18.38 2.65 -6.95
C LEU A 207 -17.76 1.29 -6.58
N MET A 208 -16.86 1.26 -5.58
CA MET A 208 -16.24 0.04 -5.08
C MET A 208 -17.08 -0.67 -4.01
N GLN A 209 -18.32 -0.24 -3.72
CA GLN A 209 -19.16 -0.87 -2.69
C GLN A 209 -19.32 -2.38 -2.89
N PRO A 210 -19.54 -2.94 -4.10
CA PRO A 210 -19.59 -4.39 -4.29
C PRO A 210 -18.32 -5.11 -3.86
N ALA A 211 -17.16 -4.45 -3.99
CA ALA A 211 -15.88 -5.01 -3.52
C ALA A 211 -15.75 -4.89 -2.00
N ALA A 212 -16.27 -3.84 -1.37
CA ALA A 212 -16.34 -3.72 0.10
C ALA A 212 -17.20 -4.83 0.71
N ASP A 213 -18.36 -5.13 0.12
CA ASP A 213 -19.26 -6.19 0.56
C ASP A 213 -18.58 -7.57 0.44
N ALA A 214 -17.87 -7.83 -0.65
CA ALA A 214 -17.09 -9.05 -0.84
C ALA A 214 -15.95 -9.17 0.20
N MET A 215 -15.28 -8.06 0.52
CA MET A 215 -14.24 -8.04 1.55
C MET A 215 -14.79 -8.23 2.96
N ALA A 216 -15.96 -7.67 3.27
CA ALA A 216 -16.62 -7.92 4.54
C ALA A 216 -16.90 -9.42 4.76
N ALA A 217 -17.40 -10.10 3.73
CA ALA A 217 -17.64 -11.54 3.78
C ALA A 217 -16.33 -12.34 3.90
N ALA A 218 -15.28 -11.96 3.15
CA ALA A 218 -14.00 -12.67 3.19
C ALA A 218 -13.29 -12.49 4.53
N LEU A 219 -13.30 -11.29 5.10
CA LEU A 219 -12.67 -10.99 6.39
C LEU A 219 -13.39 -11.65 7.56
N ALA A 220 -14.70 -11.85 7.47
CA ALA A 220 -15.47 -12.59 8.49
C ALA A 220 -15.08 -14.07 8.59
N ALA A 221 -14.44 -14.63 7.57
CA ALA A 221 -13.97 -16.02 7.54
C ALA A 221 -12.49 -16.20 7.97
N VAL A 222 -11.80 -15.11 8.35
CA VAL A 222 -10.38 -15.11 8.72
C VAL A 222 -10.20 -14.75 10.19
N ASP A 223 -9.30 -15.44 10.87
CA ASP A 223 -8.92 -15.14 12.25
C ASP A 223 -7.91 -13.98 12.29
N VAL A 224 -8.42 -12.76 12.37
CA VAL A 224 -7.59 -11.55 12.52
C VAL A 224 -7.18 -11.41 13.99
N LYS A 225 -5.87 -11.40 14.24
CA LYS A 225 -5.28 -11.29 15.58
C LYS A 225 -4.84 -9.85 15.89
N PRO A 226 -4.69 -9.50 17.17
CA PRO A 226 -4.00 -8.26 17.53
C PRO A 226 -2.60 -8.24 16.91
N PRO A 227 -2.20 -7.15 16.22
CA PRO A 227 -0.86 -7.03 15.67
C PRO A 227 0.18 -6.86 16.77
N CYS A 228 1.40 -7.37 16.57
CA CYS A 228 2.51 -7.22 17.53
C CYS A 228 3.03 -5.77 17.65
N VAL A 229 2.62 -4.90 16.73
CA VAL A 229 2.89 -3.46 16.70
C VAL A 229 1.68 -2.75 16.10
N PRO A 230 1.25 -1.56 16.61
CA PRO A 230 0.05 -0.89 16.11
C PRO A 230 0.11 -0.59 14.61
N LEU A 231 -0.99 -0.85 13.90
CA LEU A 231 -1.20 -0.45 12.52
C LEU A 231 -1.73 0.99 12.47
N VAL A 232 -1.16 1.85 11.64
CA VAL A 232 -1.78 3.14 11.31
C VAL A 232 -2.71 2.93 10.11
N ALA A 233 -4.03 2.99 10.38
CA ALA A 233 -5.06 2.65 9.39
C ALA A 233 -5.27 3.76 8.36
N ASN A 234 -5.42 3.39 7.09
CA ASN A 234 -5.56 4.33 5.97
C ASN A 234 -6.75 5.28 6.10
N VAL A 235 -7.90 4.78 6.54
CA VAL A 235 -9.14 5.57 6.62
C VAL A 235 -9.21 6.45 7.86
N LEU A 236 -8.51 6.08 8.94
CA LEU A 236 -8.50 6.82 10.19
C LEU A 236 -7.28 7.74 10.32
N ALA A 237 -6.15 7.41 9.69
CA ALA A 237 -4.84 8.01 9.93
C ALA A 237 -4.46 8.00 11.43
N GLN A 238 -4.83 6.93 12.13
CA GLN A 238 -4.64 6.72 13.57
C GLN A 238 -4.22 5.27 13.83
N PRO A 239 -3.49 5.00 14.95
CA PRO A 239 -3.06 3.67 15.30
C PRO A 239 -4.24 2.84 15.80
N ILE A 240 -4.30 1.59 15.36
CA ILE A 240 -5.26 0.59 15.81
C ILE A 240 -4.57 -0.74 16.09
N SER A 241 -5.10 -1.50 17.06
CA SER A 241 -4.64 -2.85 17.40
C SER A 241 -5.80 -3.81 17.69
N ASP A 242 -7.02 -3.31 17.81
CA ASP A 242 -8.20 -4.15 18.03
C ASP A 242 -8.60 -4.86 16.73
N PRO A 243 -8.72 -6.20 16.71
CA PRO A 243 -9.06 -6.96 15.51
C PRO A 243 -10.38 -6.56 14.87
N ALA A 244 -11.42 -6.27 15.66
CA ALA A 244 -12.72 -5.88 15.14
C ALA A 244 -12.63 -4.51 14.44
N MET A 245 -11.85 -3.58 15.00
CA MET A 245 -11.57 -2.29 14.39
C MET A 245 -10.76 -2.44 13.10
N ILE A 246 -9.74 -3.34 13.10
CA ILE A 246 -8.94 -3.64 11.90
C ILE A 246 -9.85 -4.12 10.77
N VAL A 247 -10.69 -5.12 11.02
CA VAL A 247 -11.64 -5.65 10.02
C VAL A 247 -12.53 -4.54 9.48
N ARG A 248 -13.13 -3.71 10.35
CA ARG A 248 -13.96 -2.60 9.94
C ARG A 248 -13.19 -1.61 9.05
N CYS A 249 -12.00 -1.21 9.45
CA CYS A 249 -11.17 -0.28 8.68
C CYS A 249 -10.76 -0.84 7.31
N LEU A 250 -10.46 -2.14 7.21
CA LEU A 250 -10.13 -2.79 5.93
C LEU A 250 -11.33 -2.82 4.97
N VAL A 251 -12.55 -2.98 5.47
CA VAL A 251 -13.77 -2.89 4.66
C VAL A 251 -14.02 -1.46 4.21
N GLU A 252 -13.99 -0.49 5.13
CA GLU A 252 -14.16 0.93 4.84
C GLU A 252 -13.10 1.46 3.85
N GLN A 253 -11.86 0.93 3.91
CA GLN A 253 -10.77 1.32 3.04
C GLN A 253 -11.07 1.08 1.55
N VAL A 254 -11.89 0.10 1.21
CA VAL A 254 -12.21 -0.24 -0.19
C VAL A 254 -12.89 0.92 -0.91
N THR A 255 -13.76 1.65 -0.21
CA THR A 255 -14.50 2.82 -0.72
C THR A 255 -13.98 4.14 -0.19
N GLY A 256 -13.15 4.13 0.84
CA GLY A 256 -12.66 5.31 1.55
C GLY A 256 -11.33 5.85 1.05
N THR A 257 -11.07 7.11 1.36
CA THR A 257 -9.81 7.79 1.04
C THR A 257 -8.62 7.17 1.79
N VAL A 258 -7.55 6.87 1.08
CA VAL A 258 -6.24 6.58 1.68
C VAL A 258 -5.62 7.89 2.18
N ARG A 259 -5.65 8.12 3.48
CA ARG A 259 -5.16 9.34 4.16
C ARG A 259 -3.67 9.23 4.47
N TRP A 260 -2.85 8.98 3.42
CA TRP A 260 -1.43 8.67 3.59
C TRP A 260 -0.66 9.84 4.21
N ARG A 261 -0.90 11.07 3.74
CA ARG A 261 -0.27 12.26 4.31
C ARG A 261 -0.53 12.38 5.81
N GLU A 262 -1.77 12.25 6.21
CA GLU A 262 -2.14 12.35 7.63
C GLU A 262 -1.55 11.19 8.45
N SER A 263 -1.49 9.98 7.89
CA SER A 263 -0.85 8.82 8.52
C SER A 263 0.64 9.06 8.79
N VAL A 264 1.37 9.60 7.82
CA VAL A 264 2.79 9.95 8.00
C VAL A 264 2.97 11.05 9.04
N LEU A 265 2.16 12.13 8.95
CA LEU A 265 2.22 13.24 9.91
C LEU A 265 1.90 12.78 11.34
N PHE A 266 0.90 11.91 11.52
CA PHE A 266 0.61 11.29 12.81
C PHE A 266 1.83 10.56 13.37
N MET A 267 2.47 9.68 12.56
CA MET A 267 3.64 8.92 13.01
C MET A 267 4.81 9.84 13.39
N VAL A 268 5.06 10.90 12.63
CA VAL A 268 6.09 11.90 12.95
C VAL A 268 5.75 12.64 14.27
N GLN A 269 4.50 13.06 14.46
CA GLN A 269 4.05 13.68 15.72
C GLN A 269 4.16 12.74 16.91
N ALA A 270 4.00 11.43 16.70
CA ALA A 270 4.23 10.39 17.69
C ALA A 270 5.72 10.06 17.93
N GLY A 271 6.65 10.79 17.30
CA GLY A 271 8.09 10.69 17.53
C GLY A 271 8.83 9.77 16.56
N VAL A 272 8.19 9.29 15.48
CA VAL A 272 8.88 8.53 14.43
C VAL A 272 9.82 9.45 13.67
N THR A 273 11.10 9.09 13.66
CA THR A 273 12.16 9.83 12.96
C THR A 273 12.72 9.06 11.75
N THR A 274 12.38 7.77 11.65
CA THR A 274 12.91 6.90 10.60
C THR A 274 11.80 6.00 10.04
N PHE A 275 11.69 5.96 8.73
CA PHE A 275 10.76 5.11 8.00
C PHE A 275 11.53 4.13 7.12
N HIS A 276 11.18 2.86 7.19
CA HIS A 276 11.69 1.82 6.31
C HIS A 276 10.56 1.31 5.40
N GLU A 277 10.62 1.64 4.11
CA GLU A 277 9.74 1.06 3.10
C GLU A 277 10.26 -0.34 2.75
N VAL A 278 9.44 -1.36 3.01
CA VAL A 278 9.82 -2.76 2.80
C VAL A 278 9.01 -3.34 1.65
N GLY A 279 9.68 -3.69 0.55
CA GLY A 279 9.05 -4.23 -0.64
C GLY A 279 9.57 -3.65 -1.95
N ALA A 280 8.77 -3.79 -3.01
CA ALA A 280 9.14 -3.33 -4.34
C ALA A 280 9.14 -1.80 -4.46
N GLY A 281 10.17 -1.25 -5.08
CA GLY A 281 10.27 0.16 -5.41
C GLY A 281 10.65 1.06 -4.23
N LYS A 282 10.32 2.34 -4.35
CA LYS A 282 10.63 3.39 -3.36
C LYS A 282 9.62 4.54 -3.41
N VAL A 283 8.37 4.20 -3.70
CA VAL A 283 7.30 5.20 -3.87
C VAL A 283 6.99 5.88 -2.55
N LEU A 284 6.78 5.10 -1.47
CA LEU A 284 6.47 5.66 -0.16
C LEU A 284 7.64 6.45 0.43
N THR A 285 8.87 5.99 0.22
CA THR A 285 10.09 6.74 0.57
C THR A 285 10.09 8.13 -0.07
N GLY A 286 9.70 8.23 -1.34
CA GLY A 286 9.57 9.51 -2.03
C GLY A 286 8.43 10.38 -1.52
N LEU A 287 7.29 9.77 -1.15
CA LEU A 287 6.15 10.48 -0.56
C LEU A 287 6.50 11.00 0.84
N ILE A 288 7.08 10.17 1.69
CA ILE A 288 7.46 10.52 3.07
C ILE A 288 8.40 11.71 3.08
N LYS A 289 9.42 11.74 2.21
CA LYS A 289 10.36 12.87 2.10
C LYS A 289 9.68 14.19 1.70
N ARG A 290 8.55 14.15 0.98
CA ARG A 290 7.77 15.34 0.64
C ARG A 290 6.79 15.76 1.73
N ILE A 291 6.36 14.83 2.58
CA ILE A 291 5.43 15.08 3.69
C ILE A 291 6.17 15.55 4.93
N ALA A 292 7.33 14.94 5.21
CA ALA A 292 8.12 15.14 6.42
C ALA A 292 9.62 15.14 6.04
N ASP A 293 10.12 16.28 5.64
CA ASP A 293 11.50 16.50 5.14
C ASP A 293 12.57 16.24 6.21
N THR A 294 12.20 16.33 7.49
CA THR A 294 13.08 16.06 8.64
C THR A 294 13.19 14.57 8.98
N ALA A 295 12.30 13.73 8.45
CA ALA A 295 12.32 12.30 8.70
C ALA A 295 13.26 11.57 7.73
N ASN A 296 13.99 10.59 8.26
CA ASN A 296 14.77 9.68 7.42
C ASN A 296 13.86 8.64 6.77
N ALA A 297 13.99 8.44 5.47
CA ALA A 297 13.23 7.42 4.75
C ALA A 297 14.15 6.63 3.81
N SER A 298 14.08 5.32 3.91
CA SER A 298 14.84 4.36 3.07
C SER A 298 13.93 3.24 2.56
N SER A 299 14.35 2.58 1.49
CA SER A 299 13.62 1.43 0.92
C SER A 299 14.50 0.18 0.93
N THR A 300 13.87 -0.98 1.13
CA THR A 300 14.51 -2.30 1.15
C THR A 300 13.67 -3.30 0.37
N GLY A 301 14.14 -3.65 -0.84
CA GLY A 301 13.43 -4.56 -1.75
C GLY A 301 14.36 -5.43 -2.60
N THR A 302 15.69 -5.28 -2.46
CA THR A 302 16.69 -6.04 -3.21
C THR A 302 17.78 -6.60 -2.28
N PRO A 303 18.57 -7.58 -2.71
CA PRO A 303 19.74 -8.08 -1.92
C PRO A 303 20.71 -6.97 -1.52
N ASP A 304 20.98 -6.01 -2.41
CA ASP A 304 21.84 -4.86 -2.11
C ASP A 304 21.25 -3.95 -1.04
N ASP A 305 19.93 -3.77 -1.03
CA ASP A 305 19.25 -3.01 0.01
C ASP A 305 19.39 -3.69 1.37
N ILE A 306 19.25 -5.01 1.43
CA ILE A 306 19.47 -5.82 2.64
C ILE A 306 20.90 -5.61 3.16
N ALA A 307 21.90 -5.67 2.27
CA ALA A 307 23.30 -5.47 2.65
C ALA A 307 23.52 -4.06 3.23
N ARG A 308 22.94 -3.02 2.59
CA ARG A 308 23.02 -1.64 3.09
C ARG A 308 22.32 -1.48 4.45
N PHE A 309 21.15 -2.08 4.63
CA PHE A 309 20.42 -2.05 5.90
C PHE A 309 21.25 -2.67 7.04
N LYS A 310 21.84 -3.85 6.80
CA LYS A 310 22.72 -4.52 7.77
C LYS A 310 23.92 -3.65 8.15
N ALA A 311 24.60 -3.05 7.17
CA ALA A 311 25.73 -2.17 7.41
C ALA A 311 25.36 -0.97 8.30
N ALA A 312 24.24 -0.30 8.00
CA ALA A 312 23.74 0.83 8.78
C ALA A 312 23.36 0.43 10.23
N THR A 313 22.77 -0.75 10.42
CA THR A 313 22.40 -1.25 11.74
C THR A 313 23.64 -1.53 12.60
N VAL A 314 24.68 -2.11 12.02
CA VAL A 314 25.97 -2.37 12.71
C VAL A 314 26.66 -1.06 13.10
N GLU A 315 26.66 -0.06 12.22
CA GLU A 315 27.27 1.24 12.51
C GLU A 315 26.55 1.98 13.64
N LEU A 316 25.20 1.92 13.65
CA LEU A 316 24.39 2.48 14.74
C LEU A 316 24.65 1.80 16.09
N ALA A 317 24.84 0.49 16.09
CA ALA A 317 25.19 -0.26 17.31
C ALA A 317 26.58 0.15 17.86
N ARG A 318 27.56 0.34 16.98
CA ARG A 318 28.92 0.78 17.36
C ARG A 318 28.97 2.23 17.89
N SER A 319 28.08 3.10 17.41
CA SER A 319 28.03 4.52 17.86
C SER A 319 27.35 4.72 19.22
N ARG A 320 26.70 3.69 19.74
CA ARG A 320 25.98 3.71 21.04
C ARG A 320 26.69 2.97 22.17
N GLY A 321 27.76 2.24 21.88
CA GLY A 321 28.64 1.57 22.83
C GLY A 321 29.94 2.33 23.04
#